data_88c69a4344e013e04d982545b5be996b
#
_entry.id   88c69a4344e013e04d982545b5be996b
#
_cell.length_a   1.000
_cell.length_b   1.000
_cell.length_c   1.000
_cell.angle_alpha   90.00
_cell.angle_beta   90.00
_cell.angle_gamma   90.00
#
_symmetry.space_group_name_H-M   'P 1'
#
loop_
_entity.id
_entity.type
_entity.pdbx_description
1 polymer ?
#
loop_
_entity_poly.entity_id
_entity_poly.type
_entity_poly.pdbx_seq_one_letter_code
_entity_poly.pdbx_strand_id
1 'polypeptide(L)'
;TAQVDFEHAGDLKLFLGDETMALLEKLTAEKGYLDGRYMAATFNLLRGRDLIWNYVVNNYLLGEEPAPFDLLHWNSDVTNLPAGWHKTYLEMLYKGNKLAERGGISVDGMPIDLSQVETPCYIQAGREDHIAPPE
;
A
#
# COMPACT_ATOMS: atom_id res chain seq x y z
N THR A 1 -4.68 2.46 5.51
CA THR A 1 -5.19 1.12 5.82
C THR A 1 -4.39 0.53 6.97
N ALA A 2 -5.05 -0.01 7.99
CA ALA A 2 -4.41 -0.69 9.12
C ALA A 2 -4.63 -2.20 8.93
N GLN A 3 -3.80 -2.82 8.13
CA GLN A 3 -3.82 -4.25 7.87
C GLN A 3 -2.87 -4.93 8.87
N VAL A 4 -3.31 -5.98 9.52
CA VAL A 4 -2.54 -6.73 10.52
C VAL A 4 -2.22 -8.15 10.07
N ASP A 5 -3.03 -8.71 9.18
CA ASP A 5 -2.79 -9.99 8.51
C ASP A 5 -2.67 -9.75 7.00
N PHE A 6 -1.57 -10.21 6.43
CA PHE A 6 -1.22 -10.02 5.02
C PHE A 6 -1.34 -11.30 4.20
N GLU A 7 -1.92 -12.36 4.77
CA GLU A 7 -2.09 -13.62 4.05
C GLU A 7 -2.92 -13.44 2.79
N HIS A 8 -3.94 -12.59 2.86
CA HIS A 8 -4.82 -12.24 1.74
C HIS A 8 -4.65 -10.79 1.27
N ALA A 9 -3.40 -10.32 1.17
CA ALA A 9 -3.10 -8.93 0.83
C ALA A 9 -3.46 -8.49 -0.61
N GLY A 10 -4.38 -9.20 -1.26
CA GLY A 10 -4.97 -8.83 -2.54
C GLY A 10 -3.98 -8.68 -3.69
N ASP A 11 -4.29 -7.75 -4.61
CA ASP A 11 -3.52 -7.54 -5.84
C ASP A 11 -2.08 -7.06 -5.61
N LEU A 12 -1.79 -6.49 -4.44
CA LEU A 12 -0.43 -6.04 -4.12
C LEU A 12 0.59 -7.19 -4.06
N LYS A 13 0.15 -8.42 -3.78
CA LYS A 13 1.04 -9.60 -3.81
C LYS A 13 1.67 -9.87 -5.17
N LEU A 14 1.06 -9.43 -6.25
CA LEU A 14 1.62 -9.57 -7.61
C LEU A 14 2.97 -8.86 -7.77
N PHE A 15 3.25 -7.86 -6.94
CA PHE A 15 4.50 -7.08 -6.99
C PHE A 15 5.59 -7.57 -6.05
N LEU A 16 5.41 -8.71 -5.37
CA LEU A 16 6.34 -9.23 -4.37
C LEU A 16 7.30 -10.30 -4.91
N GLY A 17 7.33 -10.52 -6.22
CA GLY A 17 8.27 -11.44 -6.86
C GLY A 17 9.73 -11.01 -6.64
N ASP A 18 10.65 -11.97 -6.62
CA ASP A 18 12.08 -11.72 -6.38
C ASP A 18 12.68 -10.76 -7.43
N GLU A 19 12.21 -10.79 -8.67
CA GLU A 19 12.63 -9.86 -9.71
C GLU A 19 12.20 -8.42 -9.42
N THR A 20 10.97 -8.24 -8.92
CA THR A 20 10.47 -6.91 -8.52
C THR A 20 11.22 -6.38 -7.32
N MET A 21 11.51 -7.21 -6.34
CA MET A 21 12.32 -6.84 -5.18
C MET A 21 13.74 -6.41 -5.60
N ALA A 22 14.38 -7.15 -6.49
CA ALA A 22 15.69 -6.79 -7.03
C ALA A 22 15.65 -5.46 -7.84
N LEU A 23 14.57 -5.21 -8.57
CA LEU A 23 14.37 -3.94 -9.26
C LEU A 23 14.22 -2.77 -8.26
N LEU A 24 13.41 -2.95 -7.21
CA LEU A 24 13.24 -1.95 -6.16
C LEU A 24 14.57 -1.62 -5.46
N GLU A 25 15.39 -2.62 -5.17
CA GLU A 25 16.73 -2.41 -4.61
C GLU A 25 17.60 -1.55 -5.54
N LYS A 26 17.61 -1.83 -6.84
CA LYS A 26 18.36 -1.00 -7.81
C LYS A 26 17.83 0.42 -7.90
N LEU A 27 16.50 0.60 -7.91
CA LEU A 27 15.88 1.93 -7.99
C LEU A 27 16.16 2.79 -6.75
N THR A 28 16.36 2.16 -5.60
CA THR A 28 16.57 2.84 -4.33
C THR A 28 18.04 2.97 -3.94
N ALA A 29 18.95 2.21 -4.58
CA ALA A 29 20.36 2.11 -4.19
C ALA A 29 21.09 3.47 -4.17
N GLU A 30 20.87 4.32 -5.17
CA GLU A 30 21.56 5.62 -5.27
C GLU A 30 20.95 6.67 -4.34
N LYS A 31 19.62 6.70 -4.23
CA LYS A 31 18.88 7.75 -3.52
C LYS A 31 18.65 7.44 -2.05
N GLY A 32 18.74 6.17 -1.65
CA GLY A 32 18.42 5.73 -0.30
C GLY A 32 16.91 5.73 0.03
N TYR A 33 16.05 6.03 -0.93
CA TYR A 33 14.60 6.03 -0.78
C TYR A 33 13.88 5.63 -2.07
N LEU A 34 12.66 5.09 -1.93
CA LEU A 34 11.73 4.92 -3.04
C LEU A 34 10.96 6.22 -3.24
N ASP A 35 11.02 6.76 -4.43
CA ASP A 35 10.25 7.95 -4.82
C ASP A 35 8.74 7.61 -4.81
N GLY A 36 7.96 8.40 -4.10
CA GLY A 36 6.51 8.20 -3.96
C GLY A 36 5.75 8.16 -5.28
N ARG A 37 6.31 8.73 -6.35
CA ARG A 37 5.73 8.66 -7.70
C ARG A 37 5.63 7.23 -8.24
N TYR A 38 6.52 6.32 -7.84
CA TYR A 38 6.41 4.90 -8.21
C TYR A 38 5.21 4.25 -7.53
N MET A 39 4.93 4.60 -6.27
CA MET A 39 3.73 4.13 -5.57
C MET A 39 2.47 4.65 -6.22
N ALA A 40 2.42 5.95 -6.55
CA ALA A 40 1.29 6.53 -7.27
C ALA A 40 1.07 5.86 -8.63
N ALA A 41 2.13 5.58 -9.38
CA ALA A 41 2.05 4.87 -10.67
C ALA A 41 1.50 3.43 -10.48
N THR A 42 1.92 2.73 -9.43
CA THR A 42 1.41 1.38 -9.11
C THR A 42 -0.10 1.41 -8.82
N PHE A 43 -0.56 2.35 -7.99
CA PHE A 43 -1.99 2.52 -7.72
C PHE A 43 -2.78 2.91 -8.97
N ASN A 44 -2.25 3.80 -9.81
CA ASN A 44 -2.87 4.15 -11.08
C ASN A 44 -2.99 2.95 -12.03
N LEU A 45 -2.01 2.06 -12.02
CA LEU A 45 -2.03 0.83 -12.83
C LEU A 45 -3.11 -0.13 -12.33
N LEU A 46 -3.23 -0.33 -11.02
CA LEU A 46 -4.23 -1.21 -10.40
C LEU A 46 -5.65 -0.66 -10.54
N ARG A 47 -5.82 0.65 -10.50
CA ARG A 47 -7.11 1.34 -10.52
C ARG A 47 -7.30 2.26 -11.73
N GLY A 48 -6.61 1.98 -12.82
CA GLY A 48 -6.62 2.83 -14.02
C GLY A 48 -8.02 3.10 -14.57
N ARG A 49 -8.95 2.14 -14.44
CA ARG A 49 -10.33 2.31 -14.84
C ARG A 49 -11.04 3.42 -14.04
N ASP A 50 -10.89 3.40 -12.72
CA ASP A 50 -11.56 4.34 -11.82
C ASP A 50 -10.84 5.69 -11.75
N LEU A 51 -9.51 5.70 -11.82
CA LEU A 51 -8.70 6.89 -11.63
C LEU A 51 -8.38 7.63 -12.93
N ILE A 52 -8.53 7.00 -14.08
CA ILE A 52 -8.18 7.60 -15.37
C ILE A 52 -9.38 7.61 -16.31
N TRP A 53 -9.95 6.43 -16.60
CA TRP A 53 -10.95 6.29 -17.65
C TRP A 53 -12.26 6.99 -17.32
N ASN A 54 -12.70 7.05 -16.07
CA ASN A 54 -13.88 7.81 -15.69
C ASN A 54 -13.74 9.29 -16.04
N TYR A 55 -12.54 9.87 -15.81
CA TYR A 55 -12.29 11.26 -16.15
C TYR A 55 -12.20 11.47 -17.67
N VAL A 56 -11.60 10.54 -18.39
CA VAL A 56 -11.57 10.58 -19.86
C VAL A 56 -12.99 10.57 -20.42
N VAL A 57 -13.86 9.69 -19.93
CA VAL A 57 -15.23 9.60 -20.41
C VAL A 57 -16.04 10.84 -20.01
N ASN A 58 -16.11 11.15 -18.73
CA ASN A 58 -17.02 12.19 -18.23
C ASN A 58 -16.53 13.60 -18.59
N ASN A 59 -15.26 13.91 -18.35
CA ASN A 59 -14.78 15.27 -18.51
C ASN A 59 -14.30 15.57 -19.93
N TYR A 60 -13.63 14.62 -20.60
CA TYR A 60 -13.11 14.86 -21.95
C TYR A 60 -14.13 14.53 -23.03
N LEU A 61 -14.80 13.36 -22.99
CA LEU A 61 -15.73 12.96 -24.04
C LEU A 61 -17.13 13.56 -23.87
N LEU A 62 -17.64 13.62 -22.64
CA LEU A 62 -18.97 14.15 -22.33
C LEU A 62 -18.94 15.66 -22.01
N GLY A 63 -17.77 16.23 -21.73
CA GLY A 63 -17.62 17.65 -21.39
C GLY A 63 -18.18 18.05 -20.05
N GLU A 64 -18.36 17.09 -19.12
CA GLU A 64 -18.82 17.38 -17.77
C GLU A 64 -17.71 18.08 -16.97
N GLU A 65 -18.10 19.03 -16.12
CA GLU A 65 -17.14 19.66 -15.21
C GLU A 65 -16.67 18.65 -14.15
N PRO A 66 -15.35 18.60 -13.86
CA PRO A 66 -14.82 17.74 -12.78
C PRO A 66 -15.50 18.09 -11.46
N ALA A 67 -16.08 17.10 -10.78
CA ALA A 67 -16.57 17.31 -9.43
C ALA A 67 -15.42 17.72 -8.52
N PRO A 68 -15.52 18.80 -7.74
CA PRO A 68 -14.51 19.17 -6.77
C PRO A 68 -14.44 18.09 -5.69
N PHE A 69 -13.32 17.40 -5.62
CA PHE A 69 -13.09 16.30 -4.69
C PHE A 69 -11.70 16.43 -4.07
N ASP A 70 -11.65 17.03 -2.90
CA ASP A 70 -10.41 17.32 -2.17
C ASP A 70 -9.59 16.08 -1.79
N LEU A 71 -10.22 14.91 -1.63
CA LEU A 71 -9.51 13.64 -1.44
C LEU A 71 -8.62 13.24 -2.61
N LEU A 72 -8.92 13.68 -3.83
CA LEU A 72 -8.04 13.46 -4.99
C LEU A 72 -6.74 14.23 -4.83
N HIS A 73 -6.81 15.45 -4.31
CA HIS A 73 -5.62 16.24 -4.02
C HIS A 73 -4.77 15.58 -2.95
N TRP A 74 -5.38 15.13 -1.84
CA TRP A 74 -4.71 14.39 -0.79
C TRP A 74 -4.08 13.09 -1.33
N ASN A 75 -4.78 12.33 -2.16
CA ASN A 75 -4.28 11.07 -2.73
C ASN A 75 -3.14 11.29 -3.74
N SER A 76 -3.05 12.47 -4.36
CA SER A 76 -1.96 12.83 -5.27
C SER A 76 -0.69 13.30 -4.55
N ASP A 77 -0.79 13.63 -3.27
CA ASP A 77 0.35 14.00 -2.44
C ASP A 77 1.14 12.74 -2.04
N VAL A 78 2.31 12.60 -2.64
CA VAL A 78 3.12 11.39 -2.52
C VAL A 78 4.25 11.56 -1.51
N THR A 79 4.52 10.52 -0.74
CA THR A 79 5.59 10.47 0.25
C THR A 79 6.69 9.51 -0.19
N ASN A 80 7.94 9.95 -0.07
CA ASN A 80 9.09 9.09 -0.31
C ASN A 80 9.29 8.11 0.85
N LEU A 81 9.61 6.87 0.53
CA LEU A 81 9.79 5.80 1.52
C LEU A 81 11.28 5.46 1.66
N PRO A 82 11.88 5.55 2.87
CA PRO A 82 13.25 5.11 3.08
C PRO A 82 13.45 3.66 2.61
N ALA A 83 14.50 3.40 1.83
CA ALA A 83 14.73 2.12 1.16
C ALA A 83 14.75 0.94 2.13
N GLY A 84 15.51 1.07 3.23
CA GLY A 84 15.62 0.00 4.23
C GLY A 84 14.28 -0.29 4.91
N TRP A 85 13.53 0.75 5.28
CA TRP A 85 12.21 0.58 5.87
C TRP A 85 11.23 -0.09 4.89
N HIS A 86 11.19 0.38 3.65
CA HIS A 86 10.29 -0.17 2.62
C HIS A 86 10.60 -1.64 2.32
N LYS A 87 11.89 -2.01 2.21
CA LYS A 87 12.32 -3.40 2.05
C LYS A 87 11.84 -4.27 3.22
N THR A 88 12.14 -3.86 4.45
CA THR A 88 11.71 -4.59 5.65
C THR A 88 10.19 -4.74 5.72
N TYR A 89 9.45 -3.68 5.39
CA TYR A 89 8.00 -3.70 5.33
C TYR A 89 7.47 -4.77 4.36
N LEU A 90 8.00 -4.83 3.14
CA LEU A 90 7.58 -5.83 2.15
C LEU A 90 7.97 -7.25 2.56
N GLU A 91 9.18 -7.46 3.07
CA GLU A 91 9.67 -8.78 3.47
C GLU A 91 8.95 -9.31 4.70
N MET A 92 8.81 -8.51 5.75
CA MET A 92 8.27 -8.96 7.02
C MET A 92 6.74 -9.03 7.03
N LEU A 93 6.06 -8.08 6.39
CA LEU A 93 4.60 -8.03 6.39
C LEU A 93 4.02 -8.79 5.20
N TYR A 94 4.26 -8.34 3.97
CA TYR A 94 3.63 -8.92 2.79
C TYR A 94 4.12 -10.33 2.45
N LYS A 95 5.44 -10.55 2.50
CA LYS A 95 6.03 -11.86 2.16
C LYS A 95 6.00 -12.83 3.34
N GLY A 96 6.33 -12.35 4.52
CA GLY A 96 6.49 -13.15 5.73
C GLY A 96 5.27 -13.21 6.65
N ASN A 97 4.30 -12.31 6.49
CA ASN A 97 3.13 -12.16 7.38
C ASN A 97 3.46 -12.14 8.88
N LYS A 98 4.65 -11.58 9.23
CA LYS A 98 5.20 -11.66 10.57
C LYS A 98 4.46 -10.85 11.63
N LEU A 99 3.65 -9.88 11.22
CA LEU A 99 2.85 -9.09 12.16
C LEU A 99 1.70 -9.89 12.77
N ALA A 100 1.17 -10.88 12.05
CA ALA A 100 0.14 -11.79 12.55
C ALA A 100 0.69 -12.82 13.57
N GLU A 101 2.01 -13.03 13.59
CA GLU A 101 2.67 -13.94 14.53
C GLU A 101 3.05 -13.20 15.82
N ARG A 102 2.81 -13.81 16.99
CA ARG A 102 3.26 -13.25 18.27
C ARG A 102 4.78 -13.16 18.33
N GLY A 103 5.31 -11.94 18.50
CA GLY A 103 6.75 -11.71 18.50
C GLY A 103 7.43 -11.94 17.15
N GLY A 104 6.69 -12.07 16.05
CA GLY A 104 7.22 -12.25 14.72
C GLY A 104 8.02 -11.04 14.21
N ILE A 105 7.74 -9.84 14.76
CA ILE A 105 8.47 -8.60 14.52
C ILE A 105 8.98 -8.08 15.86
N SER A 106 10.20 -7.54 15.87
CA SER A 106 10.75 -6.82 17.02
C SER A 106 11.17 -5.41 16.61
N VAL A 107 10.89 -4.44 17.48
CA VAL A 107 11.33 -3.05 17.34
C VAL A 107 12.16 -2.69 18.55
N ASP A 108 13.38 -2.23 18.33
CA ASP A 108 14.37 -1.93 19.40
C ASP A 108 14.56 -3.09 20.41
N GLY A 109 14.54 -4.32 19.89
CA GLY A 109 14.66 -5.53 20.71
C GLY A 109 13.39 -5.96 21.44
N MET A 110 12.30 -5.21 21.35
CA MET A 110 11.01 -5.54 21.96
C MET A 110 10.13 -6.29 20.94
N PRO A 111 9.70 -7.51 21.25
CA PRO A 111 8.78 -8.26 20.37
C PRO A 111 7.39 -7.62 20.38
N ILE A 112 6.80 -7.53 19.19
CA ILE A 112 5.43 -7.03 19.02
C ILE A 112 4.45 -8.22 19.17
N ASP A 113 3.47 -8.07 20.06
CA ASP A 113 2.37 -9.01 20.24
C ASP A 113 1.05 -8.24 20.22
N LEU A 114 0.33 -8.33 19.08
CA LEU A 114 -0.95 -7.63 18.91
C LEU A 114 -2.05 -8.16 19.84
N SER A 115 -1.91 -9.38 20.38
CA SER A 115 -2.89 -9.93 21.34
C SER A 115 -2.90 -9.20 22.69
N GLN A 116 -1.88 -8.37 22.95
CA GLN A 116 -1.79 -7.56 24.16
C GLN A 116 -2.38 -6.14 24.00
N VAL A 117 -2.95 -5.84 22.85
CA VAL A 117 -3.62 -4.56 22.62
C VAL A 117 -4.98 -4.57 23.29
N GLU A 118 -5.14 -3.82 24.37
CA GLU A 118 -6.38 -3.69 25.14
C GLU A 118 -7.21 -2.45 24.76
N THR A 119 -6.66 -1.59 23.93
CA THR A 119 -7.35 -0.38 23.47
C THR A 119 -8.57 -0.76 22.63
N PRO A 120 -9.76 -0.24 22.94
CA PRO A 120 -10.96 -0.46 22.11
C PRO A 120 -10.71 -0.01 20.68
N CYS A 121 -10.95 -0.89 19.71
CA CYS A 121 -10.76 -0.62 18.29
C CYS A 121 -12.09 -0.65 17.55
N TYR A 122 -12.32 0.35 16.68
CA TYR A 122 -13.36 0.31 15.67
C TYR A 122 -12.71 0.09 14.31
N ILE A 123 -13.07 -0.99 13.63
CA ILE A 123 -12.51 -1.36 12.33
C ILE A 123 -13.62 -1.28 11.29
N GLN A 124 -13.36 -0.52 10.23
CA GLN A 124 -14.23 -0.44 9.05
C GLN A 124 -13.46 -0.92 7.82
N ALA A 125 -14.03 -1.89 7.12
CA ALA A 125 -13.46 -2.43 5.89
C ALA A 125 -14.52 -2.51 4.79
N GLY A 126 -14.10 -2.30 3.55
CA GLY A 126 -14.96 -2.50 2.38
C GLY A 126 -15.08 -3.99 2.05
N ARG A 127 -16.30 -4.48 1.85
CA ARG A 127 -16.53 -5.90 1.51
C ARG A 127 -15.82 -6.33 0.22
N GLU A 128 -15.69 -5.41 -0.74
CA GLU A 128 -15.14 -5.65 -2.06
C GLU A 128 -13.77 -4.97 -2.24
N ASP A 129 -13.07 -4.69 -1.13
CA ASP A 129 -11.72 -4.12 -1.17
C ASP A 129 -10.73 -5.20 -1.60
N HIS A 130 -10.20 -5.06 -2.83
CA HIS A 130 -9.23 -5.99 -3.40
C HIS A 130 -7.77 -5.60 -3.10
N ILE A 131 -7.56 -4.45 -2.45
CA ILE A 131 -6.23 -3.99 -2.00
C ILE A 131 -5.98 -4.42 -0.56
N ALA A 132 -6.96 -4.23 0.30
CA ALA A 132 -6.93 -4.63 1.71
C ALA A 132 -8.24 -5.33 2.07
N PRO A 133 -8.39 -6.61 1.69
CA PRO A 133 -9.59 -7.40 1.99
C PRO A 133 -9.88 -7.44 3.49
N PRO A 134 -11.15 -7.55 3.88
CA PRO A 134 -11.54 -7.58 5.29
C PRO A 134 -11.23 -8.89 6.03
N GLU A 135 -10.77 -9.93 5.32
CA GLU A 135 -10.42 -11.26 5.85
C GLU A 135 -8.96 -11.37 6.19
#